data_2f69cc02b5f922680918c5edc218692c
#
_entry.id   2f69cc02b5f922680918c5edc218692c
#
_cell.length_a   1.000
_cell.length_b   1.000
_cell.length_c   1.000
_cell.angle_alpha   90.00
_cell.angle_beta   90.00
_cell.angle_gamma   90.00
#
_symmetry.space_group_name_H-M   'P 1'
#
loop_
_entity.id
_entity.type
_entity.pdbx_description
1 polymer ?
#
loop_
_entity_poly.entity_id
_entity_poly.type
_entity_poly.pdbx_seq_one_letter_code
_entity_poly.pdbx_strand_id
1 'polypeptide(L)'
;LTKDNVVVLRHDATIGSTTNGSGNIAEMTLAELQEYEVGFHKEDYPDKTAPAGIRISTLESLFEALPGERFLIELKPNDDATGEALCQLVTQHNKVNQVLVGSFHTNVLERFRKICPEIPTSLGETEARTFVVLAWLGLAHLYNSPGYSVQLPAELNGTKVITKSLVNVSKRLNLNVDVWTVNDPNTMRELMQMGVSGIITDRPDVLQAIIKENTN
;
A
#
# COMPACT_ATOMS: atom_id res chain seq x y z
N LEU A 1 -0.14 -15.04 -2.79
CA LEU A 1 -0.89 -16.29 -2.63
C LEU A 1 -0.04 -17.36 -1.98
N THR A 2 -0.65 -18.19 -1.15
CA THR A 2 -0.09 -19.45 -0.64
C THR A 2 -0.19 -20.55 -1.72
N LYS A 3 0.47 -21.68 -1.48
CA LYS A 3 0.39 -22.87 -2.32
C LYS A 3 -1.04 -23.40 -2.51
N ASP A 4 -1.89 -23.23 -1.51
CA ASP A 4 -3.31 -23.59 -1.52
C ASP A 4 -4.24 -22.42 -1.86
N ASN A 5 -3.71 -21.39 -2.57
CA ASN A 5 -4.43 -20.25 -3.12
C ASN A 5 -5.14 -19.35 -2.09
N VAL A 6 -4.61 -19.22 -0.88
CA VAL A 6 -5.12 -18.26 0.10
C VAL A 6 -4.37 -16.93 -0.01
N VAL A 7 -5.09 -15.81 -0.01
CA VAL A 7 -4.50 -14.46 0.01
C VAL A 7 -4.06 -14.12 1.43
N VAL A 8 -2.75 -13.97 1.63
CA VAL A 8 -2.14 -13.63 2.93
C VAL A 8 -1.50 -12.26 2.90
N LEU A 9 -1.35 -11.64 4.07
CA LEU A 9 -0.81 -10.29 4.24
C LEU A 9 0.67 -10.37 4.62
N ARG A 10 1.54 -9.98 3.69
CA ARG A 10 2.99 -9.92 3.89
C ARG A 10 3.62 -8.86 3.00
N HIS A 11 4.71 -8.26 3.52
CA HIS A 11 5.53 -7.37 2.70
C HIS A 11 6.40 -8.16 1.73
N ASP A 12 7.12 -9.17 2.22
CA ASP A 12 8.09 -9.95 1.44
C ASP A 12 7.48 -11.25 0.90
N ALA A 13 8.02 -11.75 -0.19
CA ALA A 13 7.67 -13.06 -0.75
C ALA A 13 8.06 -14.23 0.18
N THR A 14 8.96 -13.98 1.14
CA THR A 14 9.42 -14.94 2.14
C THR A 14 8.96 -14.55 3.54
N ILE A 15 8.98 -15.52 4.47
CA ILE A 15 8.54 -15.28 5.85
C ILE A 15 9.67 -14.86 6.81
N GLY A 16 10.94 -14.94 6.39
CA GLY A 16 12.09 -14.83 7.29
C GLY A 16 12.33 -13.46 7.93
N SER A 17 11.87 -12.35 7.33
CA SER A 17 12.16 -10.99 7.80
C SER A 17 11.47 -10.64 9.13
N THR A 18 10.26 -11.16 9.37
CA THR A 18 9.46 -10.83 10.55
C THR A 18 8.79 -12.07 11.18
N THR A 19 9.33 -13.26 10.97
CA THR A 19 8.88 -14.48 11.65
C THR A 19 10.08 -15.24 12.23
N ASN A 20 9.78 -16.27 13.00
CA ASN A 20 10.77 -17.23 13.51
C ASN A 20 11.05 -18.38 12.52
N GLY A 21 10.59 -18.29 11.27
CA GLY A 21 10.74 -19.31 10.22
C GLY A 21 11.48 -18.82 8.99
N SER A 22 11.51 -19.66 7.97
CA SER A 22 12.05 -19.35 6.65
C SER A 22 11.26 -20.09 5.59
N GLY A 23 11.21 -19.57 4.36
CA GLY A 23 10.51 -20.17 3.23
C GLY A 23 9.80 -19.16 2.36
N ASN A 24 9.38 -19.61 1.18
CA ASN A 24 8.62 -18.81 0.22
C ASN A 24 7.13 -19.07 0.41
N ILE A 25 6.35 -18.01 0.53
CA ILE A 25 4.89 -18.09 0.74
C ILE A 25 4.19 -18.90 -0.34
N ALA A 26 4.60 -18.74 -1.60
CA ALA A 26 3.99 -19.46 -2.72
C ALA A 26 4.24 -20.98 -2.70
N GLU A 27 5.18 -21.46 -1.90
CA GLU A 27 5.52 -22.89 -1.76
C GLU A 27 4.90 -23.53 -0.51
N MET A 28 4.27 -22.71 0.36
CA MET A 28 3.69 -23.12 1.64
C MET A 28 2.17 -23.00 1.63
N THR A 29 1.49 -23.94 2.25
CA THR A 29 0.05 -23.85 2.54
C THR A 29 -0.19 -22.83 3.68
N LEU A 30 -1.43 -22.36 3.82
CA LEU A 30 -1.80 -21.51 4.97
C LEU A 30 -1.52 -22.21 6.30
N ALA A 31 -1.82 -23.50 6.40
CA ALA A 31 -1.59 -24.28 7.63
C ALA A 31 -0.10 -24.28 8.03
N GLU A 32 0.80 -24.50 7.06
CA GLU A 32 2.26 -24.45 7.28
C GLU A 32 2.72 -23.04 7.67
N LEU A 33 2.18 -21.99 7.03
CA LEU A 33 2.50 -20.60 7.36
C LEU A 33 2.08 -20.22 8.80
N GLN A 34 0.96 -20.75 9.25
CA GLN A 34 0.42 -20.46 10.58
C GLN A 34 1.15 -21.19 11.73
N GLU A 35 2.09 -22.06 11.46
CA GLU A 35 2.99 -22.61 12.46
C GLU A 35 4.01 -21.57 12.96
N TYR A 36 4.30 -20.53 12.18
CA TYR A 36 5.31 -19.50 12.48
C TYR A 36 4.71 -18.30 13.19
N GLU A 37 5.42 -17.78 14.19
CA GLU A 37 5.06 -16.55 14.91
C GLU A 37 5.59 -15.32 14.20
N VAL A 38 4.73 -14.31 14.08
CA VAL A 38 5.09 -13.01 13.51
C VAL A 38 5.62 -12.09 14.61
N GLY A 39 6.75 -11.45 14.34
CA GLY A 39 7.37 -10.44 15.20
C GLY A 39 7.36 -9.04 14.57
N PHE A 40 7.90 -8.07 15.30
CA PHE A 40 8.19 -6.75 14.78
C PHE A 40 9.45 -6.77 13.91
N HIS A 41 9.48 -5.88 12.90
CA HIS A 41 10.70 -5.55 12.21
C HIS A 41 11.63 -4.79 13.17
N LYS A 42 12.80 -5.35 13.47
CA LYS A 42 13.67 -4.83 14.54
C LYS A 42 14.27 -3.45 14.23
N GLU A 43 14.42 -3.11 12.95
CA GLU A 43 14.93 -1.79 12.53
C GLU A 43 13.92 -0.68 12.85
N ASP A 44 12.63 -0.95 12.67
CA ASP A 44 11.56 0.03 12.91
C ASP A 44 11.13 0.08 14.38
N TYR A 45 11.24 -1.06 15.09
CA TYR A 45 10.79 -1.22 16.47
C TYR A 45 11.84 -1.93 17.34
N PRO A 46 13.03 -1.33 17.57
CA PRO A 46 14.14 -2.00 18.25
C PRO A 46 13.82 -2.43 19.70
N ASP A 47 12.92 -1.68 20.35
CA ASP A 47 12.57 -1.89 21.76
C ASP A 47 11.26 -2.65 21.95
N LYS A 48 10.63 -3.13 20.87
CA LYS A 48 9.35 -3.84 20.97
C LYS A 48 9.51 -5.33 20.79
N THR A 49 8.70 -6.06 21.56
CA THR A 49 8.52 -7.51 21.41
C THR A 49 7.09 -7.78 20.97
N ALA A 50 6.91 -8.57 19.93
CA ALA A 50 5.57 -8.98 19.52
C ALA A 50 4.91 -9.83 20.61
N PRO A 51 3.60 -9.67 20.85
CA PRO A 51 2.86 -10.60 21.67
C PRO A 51 2.97 -12.02 21.10
N ALA A 52 3.08 -13.02 22.00
CA ALA A 52 3.09 -14.42 21.57
C ALA A 52 1.78 -14.80 20.86
N GLY A 53 1.87 -15.74 19.92
CA GLY A 53 0.71 -16.28 19.22
C GLY A 53 0.20 -15.46 18.04
N ILE A 54 0.86 -14.36 17.67
CA ILE A 54 0.51 -13.64 16.42
C ILE A 54 0.98 -14.48 15.22
N ARG A 55 0.09 -14.67 14.26
CA ARG A 55 0.33 -15.45 13.04
C ARG A 55 0.13 -14.61 11.78
N ILE A 56 0.61 -15.11 10.64
CA ILE A 56 0.35 -14.49 9.34
C ILE A 56 -1.16 -14.50 9.10
N SER A 57 -1.75 -13.32 8.92
CA SER A 57 -3.18 -13.15 8.70
C SER A 57 -3.54 -13.34 7.23
N THR A 58 -4.74 -13.85 6.97
CA THR A 58 -5.35 -13.81 5.64
C THR A 58 -6.01 -12.45 5.41
N LEU A 59 -6.18 -12.07 4.13
CA LEU A 59 -6.94 -10.87 3.81
C LEU A 59 -8.43 -11.02 4.19
N GLU A 60 -8.97 -12.23 4.07
CA GLU A 60 -10.33 -12.55 4.50
C GLU A 60 -10.55 -12.25 5.98
N SER A 61 -9.67 -12.78 6.86
CA SER A 61 -9.76 -12.52 8.29
C SER A 61 -9.65 -11.04 8.65
N LEU A 62 -8.88 -10.26 7.87
CA LEU A 62 -8.78 -8.82 8.05
C LEU A 62 -10.09 -8.11 7.67
N PHE A 63 -10.73 -8.50 6.58
CA PHE A 63 -12.02 -7.94 6.17
C PHE A 63 -13.13 -8.21 7.20
N GLU A 64 -13.12 -9.39 7.81
CA GLU A 64 -14.07 -9.76 8.87
C GLU A 64 -13.80 -8.99 10.17
N ALA A 65 -12.54 -8.84 10.55
CA ALA A 65 -12.15 -8.13 11.78
C ALA A 65 -12.40 -6.61 11.69
N LEU A 66 -12.31 -6.04 10.48
CA LEU A 66 -12.38 -4.59 10.24
C LEU A 66 -13.44 -4.25 9.16
N PRO A 67 -14.73 -4.49 9.42
CA PRO A 67 -15.76 -4.41 8.38
C PRO A 67 -15.98 -2.98 7.86
N GLY A 68 -15.70 -1.95 8.66
CA GLY A 68 -15.91 -0.53 8.32
C GLY A 68 -14.70 0.19 7.73
N GLU A 69 -13.54 -0.44 7.73
CA GLU A 69 -12.28 0.22 7.36
C GLU A 69 -12.06 0.24 5.84
N ARG A 70 -11.21 1.17 5.42
CA ARG A 70 -10.71 1.26 4.04
C ARG A 70 -9.34 0.62 3.96
N PHE A 71 -9.06 -0.03 2.83
CA PHE A 71 -7.83 -0.79 2.63
C PHE A 71 -7.10 -0.30 1.39
N LEU A 72 -5.81 -0.01 1.54
CA LEU A 72 -4.86 0.10 0.46
C LEU A 72 -4.10 -1.23 0.38
N ILE A 73 -4.29 -1.98 -0.70
CA ILE A 73 -3.73 -3.32 -0.86
C ILE A 73 -2.73 -3.31 -2.02
N GLU A 74 -1.49 -3.65 -1.74
CA GLU A 74 -0.45 -3.75 -2.77
C GLU A 74 -0.34 -5.18 -3.32
N LEU A 75 -0.52 -5.33 -4.63
CA LEU A 75 -0.16 -6.54 -5.36
C LEU A 75 1.36 -6.59 -5.56
N LYS A 76 2.04 -7.41 -4.76
CA LYS A 76 3.49 -7.61 -4.83
C LYS A 76 3.92 -8.55 -5.97
N PRO A 77 3.25 -9.72 -6.17
CA PRO A 77 3.61 -10.62 -7.26
C PRO A 77 3.25 -10.06 -8.64
N ASN A 78 4.09 -10.37 -9.62
CA ASN A 78 3.82 -10.05 -11.02
C ASN A 78 3.16 -11.23 -11.74
N ASP A 79 2.03 -11.68 -11.22
CA ASP A 79 1.22 -12.77 -11.78
C ASP A 79 -0.27 -12.40 -11.83
N ASP A 80 -1.05 -13.13 -12.59
CA ASP A 80 -2.49 -12.87 -12.75
C ASP A 80 -3.29 -13.55 -11.63
N ALA A 81 -2.83 -14.68 -11.12
CA ALA A 81 -3.54 -15.48 -10.12
C ALA A 81 -3.78 -14.70 -8.82
N THR A 82 -2.79 -13.94 -8.36
CA THR A 82 -2.94 -13.08 -7.16
C THR A 82 -3.96 -11.97 -7.39
N GLY A 83 -3.96 -11.36 -8.59
CA GLY A 83 -4.93 -10.33 -8.96
C GLY A 83 -6.37 -10.88 -9.04
N GLU A 84 -6.55 -12.04 -9.65
CA GLU A 84 -7.84 -12.73 -9.75
C GLU A 84 -8.38 -13.12 -8.37
N ALA A 85 -7.54 -13.72 -7.52
CA ALA A 85 -7.90 -14.09 -6.15
C ALA A 85 -8.28 -12.86 -5.31
N LEU A 86 -7.54 -11.75 -5.45
CA LEU A 86 -7.87 -10.48 -4.77
C LEU A 86 -9.21 -9.94 -5.24
N CYS A 87 -9.45 -9.87 -6.57
CA CYS A 87 -10.72 -9.41 -7.14
C CYS A 87 -11.90 -10.21 -6.60
N GLN A 88 -11.79 -11.54 -6.64
CA GLN A 88 -12.82 -12.43 -6.14
C GLN A 88 -13.12 -12.20 -4.66
N LEU A 89 -12.08 -12.09 -3.83
CA LEU A 89 -12.22 -11.91 -2.39
C LEU A 89 -12.86 -10.55 -2.04
N VAL A 90 -12.41 -9.47 -2.67
CA VAL A 90 -12.98 -8.12 -2.49
C VAL A 90 -14.47 -8.08 -2.86
N THR A 91 -14.84 -8.75 -3.96
CA THR A 91 -16.23 -8.81 -4.42
C THR A 91 -17.10 -9.64 -3.49
N GLN A 92 -16.64 -10.83 -3.07
CA GLN A 92 -17.34 -11.73 -2.16
C GLN A 92 -17.65 -11.07 -0.80
N HIS A 93 -16.70 -10.26 -0.30
CA HIS A 93 -16.86 -9.53 0.97
C HIS A 93 -17.52 -8.15 0.82
N ASN A 94 -18.03 -7.79 -0.38
CA ASN A 94 -18.66 -6.48 -0.67
C ASN A 94 -17.76 -5.28 -0.33
N LYS A 95 -16.43 -5.40 -0.57
CA LYS A 95 -15.42 -4.39 -0.22
C LYS A 95 -15.01 -3.47 -1.37
N VAL A 96 -15.66 -3.53 -2.53
CA VAL A 96 -15.32 -2.75 -3.73
C VAL A 96 -15.17 -1.25 -3.43
N ASN A 97 -16.04 -0.68 -2.61
CA ASN A 97 -16.00 0.75 -2.23
C ASN A 97 -15.03 1.06 -1.08
N GLN A 98 -14.36 0.06 -0.53
CA GLN A 98 -13.45 0.20 0.60
C GLN A 98 -12.00 -0.15 0.26
N VAL A 99 -11.74 -0.65 -0.95
CA VAL A 99 -10.40 -1.10 -1.39
C VAL A 99 -9.87 -0.21 -2.50
N LEU A 100 -8.62 0.18 -2.37
CA LEU A 100 -7.76 0.71 -3.44
C LEU A 100 -6.62 -0.27 -3.66
N VAL A 101 -6.38 -0.69 -4.91
CA VAL A 101 -5.30 -1.62 -5.23
C VAL A 101 -4.10 -0.89 -5.80
N GLY A 102 -2.92 -1.15 -5.22
CA GLY A 102 -1.64 -0.64 -5.68
C GLY A 102 -0.72 -1.74 -6.20
N SER A 103 0.26 -1.38 -7.00
CA SER A 103 1.43 -2.20 -7.34
C SER A 103 2.54 -1.32 -7.90
N PHE A 104 3.80 -1.69 -7.65
CA PHE A 104 4.93 -1.10 -8.36
C PHE A 104 4.89 -1.44 -9.86
N HIS A 105 4.44 -2.64 -10.19
CA HIS A 105 4.41 -3.12 -11.57
C HIS A 105 3.21 -2.57 -12.33
N THR A 106 3.44 -1.63 -13.24
CA THR A 106 2.38 -1.02 -14.08
C THR A 106 1.57 -2.08 -14.84
N ASN A 107 2.24 -3.08 -15.41
CA ASN A 107 1.58 -4.17 -16.13
C ASN A 107 0.64 -5.03 -15.26
N VAL A 108 0.93 -5.15 -13.95
CA VAL A 108 0.03 -5.83 -13.00
C VAL A 108 -1.27 -5.03 -12.85
N LEU A 109 -1.17 -3.71 -12.66
CA LEU A 109 -2.35 -2.85 -12.55
C LEU A 109 -3.14 -2.77 -13.85
N GLU A 110 -2.48 -2.75 -15.00
CA GLU A 110 -3.15 -2.79 -16.31
C GLU A 110 -3.99 -4.07 -16.50
N ARG A 111 -3.45 -5.23 -16.07
CA ARG A 111 -4.19 -6.49 -16.09
C ARG A 111 -5.30 -6.51 -15.06
N PHE A 112 -5.01 -6.06 -13.83
CA PHE A 112 -6.00 -6.00 -12.75
C PHE A 112 -7.21 -5.14 -13.13
N ARG A 113 -7.01 -3.97 -13.73
CA ARG A 113 -8.11 -3.09 -14.23
C ARG A 113 -8.98 -3.76 -15.29
N LYS A 114 -8.44 -4.73 -16.06
CA LYS A 114 -9.23 -5.50 -17.03
C LYS A 114 -10.04 -6.60 -16.37
N ILE A 115 -9.48 -7.25 -15.34
CA ILE A 115 -10.12 -8.35 -14.59
C ILE A 115 -11.19 -7.79 -13.67
N CYS A 116 -10.91 -6.64 -13.04
CA CYS A 116 -11.71 -6.08 -11.96
C CYS A 116 -11.88 -4.54 -12.12
N PRO A 117 -12.57 -4.09 -13.15
CA PRO A 117 -12.67 -2.66 -13.50
C PRO A 117 -13.41 -1.82 -12.45
N GLU A 118 -14.21 -2.44 -11.58
CA GLU A 118 -14.95 -1.79 -10.50
C GLU A 118 -14.09 -1.43 -9.29
N ILE A 119 -12.90 -2.03 -9.12
CA ILE A 119 -12.00 -1.73 -8.00
C ILE A 119 -11.00 -0.64 -8.41
N PRO A 120 -10.98 0.51 -7.73
CA PRO A 120 -10.04 1.58 -8.04
C PRO A 120 -8.59 1.16 -7.80
N THR A 121 -7.67 1.68 -8.63
CA THR A 121 -6.24 1.40 -8.50
C THR A 121 -5.42 2.67 -8.32
N SER A 122 -4.22 2.52 -7.76
CA SER A 122 -3.18 3.53 -7.87
C SER A 122 -2.54 3.55 -9.26
N LEU A 123 -1.63 4.49 -9.49
CA LEU A 123 -0.71 4.45 -10.63
C LEU A 123 0.43 3.45 -10.34
N GLY A 124 0.82 2.69 -11.36
CA GLY A 124 2.06 1.93 -11.35
C GLY A 124 3.29 2.81 -11.59
N GLU A 125 4.50 2.25 -11.48
CA GLU A 125 5.75 3.03 -11.54
C GLU A 125 5.87 3.88 -12.81
N THR A 126 5.63 3.32 -13.99
CA THR A 126 5.78 4.07 -15.26
C THR A 126 4.72 5.14 -15.44
N GLU A 127 3.50 4.89 -14.97
CA GLU A 127 2.39 5.84 -14.97
C GLU A 127 2.68 7.01 -14.01
N ALA A 128 3.13 6.71 -12.79
CA ALA A 128 3.52 7.69 -11.78
C ALA A 128 4.69 8.56 -12.26
N ARG A 129 5.72 7.95 -12.84
CA ARG A 129 6.87 8.65 -13.44
C ARG A 129 6.42 9.62 -14.53
N THR A 130 5.57 9.16 -15.44
CA THR A 130 5.03 10.00 -16.52
C THR A 130 4.26 11.20 -15.96
N PHE A 131 3.39 10.96 -14.97
CA PHE A 131 2.66 12.03 -14.30
C PHE A 131 3.59 13.05 -13.64
N VAL A 132 4.59 12.62 -12.88
CA VAL A 132 5.55 13.51 -12.19
C VAL A 132 6.33 14.36 -13.17
N VAL A 133 6.82 13.77 -14.29
CA VAL A 133 7.55 14.50 -15.33
C VAL A 133 6.65 15.56 -15.98
N LEU A 134 5.43 15.21 -16.35
CA LEU A 134 4.48 16.17 -16.92
C LEU A 134 4.12 17.27 -15.92
N ALA A 135 3.99 16.96 -14.64
CA ALA A 135 3.74 17.95 -13.60
C ALA A 135 4.91 18.94 -13.46
N TRP A 136 6.15 18.47 -13.48
CA TRP A 136 7.35 19.32 -13.42
C TRP A 136 7.50 20.22 -14.65
N LEU A 137 7.08 19.75 -15.81
CA LEU A 137 7.07 20.53 -17.06
C LEU A 137 5.88 21.49 -17.18
N GLY A 138 4.94 21.50 -16.21
CA GLY A 138 3.72 22.29 -16.28
C GLY A 138 2.65 21.72 -17.25
N LEU A 139 2.85 20.50 -17.72
CA LEU A 139 2.03 19.82 -18.72
C LEU A 139 1.07 18.77 -18.11
N ALA A 140 0.89 18.76 -16.80
CA ALA A 140 0.04 17.77 -16.14
C ALA A 140 -1.41 17.76 -16.63
N HIS A 141 -1.91 18.87 -17.17
CA HIS A 141 -3.24 18.94 -17.78
C HIS A 141 -3.43 18.02 -19.01
N LEU A 142 -2.34 17.54 -19.60
CA LEU A 142 -2.36 16.55 -20.68
C LEU A 142 -2.40 15.10 -20.16
N TYR A 143 -2.22 14.90 -18.84
CA TYR A 143 -2.20 13.57 -18.26
C TYR A 143 -3.62 13.06 -18.03
N ASN A 144 -3.95 11.95 -18.70
CA ASN A 144 -5.18 11.20 -18.44
C ASN A 144 -4.87 10.05 -17.49
N SER A 145 -5.24 10.19 -16.23
CA SER A 145 -4.91 9.20 -15.20
C SER A 145 -5.73 7.93 -15.35
N PRO A 146 -5.10 6.75 -15.46
CA PRO A 146 -5.82 5.47 -15.42
C PRO A 146 -6.16 5.00 -13.99
N GLY A 147 -5.67 5.72 -12.95
CA GLY A 147 -5.86 5.39 -11.54
C GLY A 147 -6.30 6.59 -10.71
N TYR A 148 -6.64 6.35 -9.45
CA TYR A 148 -7.19 7.33 -8.52
C TYR A 148 -6.17 7.89 -7.52
N SER A 149 -5.01 7.24 -7.38
CA SER A 149 -3.94 7.65 -6.47
C SER A 149 -2.58 7.50 -7.13
N VAL A 150 -1.67 8.44 -6.87
CA VAL A 150 -0.24 8.30 -7.13
C VAL A 150 0.50 8.12 -5.81
N GLN A 151 1.25 7.04 -5.71
CA GLN A 151 2.04 6.68 -4.54
C GLN A 151 3.51 6.99 -4.81
N LEU A 152 4.07 7.95 -4.08
CA LEU A 152 5.40 8.51 -4.37
C LEU A 152 6.29 8.50 -3.12
N PRO A 153 7.60 8.29 -3.28
CA PRO A 153 8.54 8.54 -2.19
C PRO A 153 8.61 10.04 -1.89
N ALA A 154 8.87 10.41 -0.62
CA ALA A 154 9.08 11.81 -0.25
C ALA A 154 10.27 12.42 -1.00
N GLU A 155 11.34 11.64 -1.16
CA GLU A 155 12.56 12.00 -1.86
C GLU A 155 13.05 10.85 -2.75
N LEU A 156 13.69 11.20 -3.85
CA LEU A 156 14.36 10.25 -4.75
C LEU A 156 15.77 10.78 -5.05
N ASN A 157 16.79 10.01 -4.67
CA ASN A 157 18.21 10.37 -4.85
C ASN A 157 18.55 11.78 -4.30
N GLY A 158 18.02 12.11 -3.13
CA GLY A 158 18.23 13.42 -2.47
C GLY A 158 17.42 14.58 -3.05
N THR A 159 16.55 14.32 -4.03
CA THR A 159 15.66 15.33 -4.60
C THR A 159 14.25 15.15 -4.03
N LYS A 160 13.68 16.23 -3.47
CA LYS A 160 12.29 16.22 -3.02
C LYS A 160 11.34 16.00 -4.21
N VAL A 161 10.60 14.91 -4.17
CA VAL A 161 9.59 14.56 -5.19
C VAL A 161 8.29 15.30 -4.88
N ILE A 162 7.91 15.32 -3.58
CA ILE A 162 6.67 15.94 -3.13
C ILE A 162 6.88 17.44 -2.96
N THR A 163 6.13 18.20 -3.73
CA THR A 163 6.10 19.66 -3.66
C THR A 163 4.65 20.15 -3.56
N LYS A 164 4.45 21.35 -3.02
CA LYS A 164 3.11 21.98 -2.97
C LYS A 164 2.49 22.11 -4.36
N SER A 165 3.32 22.36 -5.38
CA SER A 165 2.88 22.44 -6.78
C SER A 165 2.35 21.09 -7.28
N LEU A 166 3.08 19.99 -7.02
CA LEU A 166 2.67 18.64 -7.40
C LEU A 166 1.34 18.27 -6.74
N VAL A 167 1.22 18.50 -5.41
CA VAL A 167 -0.02 18.23 -4.66
C VAL A 167 -1.20 19.04 -5.21
N ASN A 168 -1.00 20.33 -5.52
CA ASN A 168 -2.06 21.18 -6.07
C ASN A 168 -2.49 20.74 -7.48
N VAL A 169 -1.54 20.32 -8.30
CA VAL A 169 -1.84 19.82 -9.66
C VAL A 169 -2.58 18.49 -9.59
N SER A 170 -2.16 17.57 -8.71
CA SER A 170 -2.85 16.30 -8.51
C SER A 170 -4.31 16.50 -8.08
N LYS A 171 -4.55 17.41 -7.13
CA LYS A 171 -5.91 17.74 -6.68
C LYS A 171 -6.81 18.25 -7.82
N ARG A 172 -6.26 19.06 -8.75
CA ARG A 172 -7.02 19.54 -9.92
C ARG A 172 -7.38 18.42 -10.88
N LEU A 173 -6.61 17.34 -10.90
CA LEU A 173 -6.85 16.15 -11.72
C LEU A 173 -7.65 15.05 -10.96
N ASN A 174 -8.15 15.34 -9.76
CA ASN A 174 -8.79 14.36 -8.87
C ASN A 174 -7.90 13.13 -8.58
N LEU A 175 -6.59 13.32 -8.55
CA LEU A 175 -5.61 12.31 -8.26
C LEU A 175 -5.10 12.48 -6.82
N ASN A 176 -5.32 11.50 -5.97
CA ASN A 176 -4.79 11.47 -4.61
C ASN A 176 -3.26 11.33 -4.64
N VAL A 177 -2.59 11.92 -3.65
CA VAL A 177 -1.15 11.78 -3.45
C VAL A 177 -0.91 11.09 -2.12
N ASP A 178 -0.39 9.87 -2.16
CA ASP A 178 0.01 9.11 -0.99
C ASP A 178 1.54 9.00 -0.96
N VAL A 179 2.14 9.26 0.20
CA VAL A 179 3.61 9.36 0.32
C VAL A 179 4.15 8.25 1.20
N TRP A 180 5.13 7.50 0.70
CA TRP A 180 5.73 6.33 1.35
C TRP A 180 7.27 6.40 1.38
N THR A 181 7.99 5.67 2.22
CA THR A 181 7.55 5.28 3.56
C THR A 181 8.07 6.35 4.50
N VAL A 182 7.20 6.99 5.25
CA VAL A 182 7.52 8.18 6.05
C VAL A 182 7.40 7.84 7.53
N ASN A 183 8.53 7.76 8.24
CA ASN A 183 8.59 7.43 9.67
C ASN A 183 8.99 8.61 10.55
N ASP A 184 9.57 9.67 9.96
CA ASP A 184 9.98 10.88 10.69
C ASP A 184 8.80 11.81 10.98
N PRO A 185 8.57 12.19 12.26
CA PRO A 185 7.45 13.04 12.66
C PRO A 185 7.43 14.43 12.01
N ASN A 186 8.60 15.02 11.73
CA ASN A 186 8.68 16.35 11.13
C ASN A 186 8.27 16.30 9.65
N THR A 187 8.74 15.28 8.95
CA THR A 187 8.34 15.00 7.55
C THR A 187 6.84 14.73 7.46
N MET A 188 6.26 13.98 8.41
CA MET A 188 4.80 13.77 8.47
C MET A 188 4.06 15.11 8.59
N ARG A 189 4.48 16.01 9.49
CA ARG A 189 3.85 17.33 9.65
C ARG A 189 4.00 18.20 8.40
N GLU A 190 5.19 18.20 7.76
CA GLU A 190 5.43 18.94 6.51
C GLU A 190 4.49 18.45 5.38
N LEU A 191 4.36 17.15 5.20
CA LEU A 191 3.48 16.55 4.18
C LEU A 191 2.00 16.85 4.45
N MET A 192 1.56 16.78 5.70
CA MET A 192 0.19 17.16 6.09
C MET A 192 -0.09 18.63 5.77
N GLN A 193 0.85 19.56 6.04
CA GLN A 193 0.73 20.97 5.68
C GLN A 193 0.72 21.21 4.17
N MET A 194 1.43 20.38 3.40
CA MET A 194 1.34 20.39 1.93
C MET A 194 -0.02 19.90 1.46
N GLY A 195 -0.76 19.16 2.29
CA GLY A 195 -2.09 18.64 2.01
C GLY A 195 -2.08 17.42 1.12
N VAL A 196 -1.12 16.51 1.31
CA VAL A 196 -1.15 15.17 0.71
C VAL A 196 -2.41 14.41 1.14
N SER A 197 -2.82 13.41 0.37
CA SER A 197 -4.04 12.63 0.64
C SER A 197 -3.81 11.55 1.68
N GLY A 198 -2.61 10.96 1.69
CA GLY A 198 -2.24 9.91 2.63
C GLY A 198 -0.74 9.88 2.92
N ILE A 199 -0.40 9.29 4.06
CA ILE A 199 0.97 8.97 4.47
C ILE A 199 1.02 7.48 4.78
N ILE A 200 1.88 6.76 4.10
CA ILE A 200 2.17 5.34 4.33
C ILE A 200 3.38 5.29 5.26
N THR A 201 3.24 4.66 6.42
CA THR A 201 4.24 4.67 7.49
C THR A 201 4.27 3.33 8.23
N ASP A 202 5.46 2.94 8.72
CA ASP A 202 5.64 1.84 9.67
C ASP A 202 5.38 2.29 11.12
N ARG A 203 5.14 3.62 11.33
CA ARG A 203 4.89 4.23 12.63
C ARG A 203 3.47 4.86 12.71
N PRO A 204 2.40 4.04 12.55
CA PRO A 204 1.02 4.54 12.63
C PRO A 204 0.71 5.15 14.01
N ASP A 205 1.38 4.71 15.06
CA ASP A 205 1.31 5.28 16.41
C ASP A 205 1.72 6.75 16.43
N VAL A 206 2.82 7.10 15.75
CA VAL A 206 3.33 8.47 15.63
C VAL A 206 2.40 9.32 14.78
N LEU A 207 1.99 8.82 13.60
CA LEU A 207 1.10 9.55 12.70
C LEU A 207 -0.25 9.85 13.36
N GLN A 208 -0.83 8.90 14.08
CA GLN A 208 -2.08 9.12 14.82
C GLN A 208 -1.96 10.19 15.90
N ALA A 209 -0.84 10.24 16.62
CA ALA A 209 -0.58 11.30 17.61
C ALA A 209 -0.56 12.68 16.95
N ILE A 210 0.15 12.82 15.81
CA ILE A 210 0.23 14.07 15.05
C ILE A 210 -1.15 14.50 14.50
N ILE A 211 -1.96 13.57 14.00
CA ILE A 211 -3.31 13.88 13.52
C ILE A 211 -4.18 14.43 14.68
N LYS A 212 -4.12 13.84 15.87
CA LYS A 212 -4.85 14.30 17.04
C LYS A 212 -4.43 15.68 17.51
N GLU A 213 -3.13 16.02 17.44
CA GLU A 213 -2.60 17.36 17.74
C GLU A 213 -3.21 18.46 16.84
N ASN A 214 -3.51 18.12 15.58
CA ASN A 214 -4.02 19.07 14.58
C ASN A 214 -5.56 19.17 14.54
N THR A 215 -6.28 18.32 15.27
CA THR A 215 -7.75 18.30 15.32
C THR A 215 -8.33 18.92 16.59
N ASN A 216 -7.49 19.30 17.55
CA ASN A 216 -7.82 20.07 18.77
C ASN A 216 -7.46 21.55 18.58
#